data_c9cf2ff1f29d3bee3816e627a6ea25b4
#
_entry.id   c9cf2ff1f29d3bee3816e627a6ea25b4
#
_cell.length_a   1.000
_cell.length_b   1.000
_cell.length_c   1.000
_cell.angle_alpha   90.00
_cell.angle_beta   90.00
_cell.angle_gamma   90.00
#
_symmetry.space_group_name_H-M   'P 1'
#
loop_
_entity.id
_entity.type
_entity.pdbx_description
1 polymer ?
#
loop_
_entity_poly.entity_id
_entity_poly.type
_entity_poly.pdbx_seq_one_letter_code
_entity_poly.pdbx_strand_id
1 'polypeptide(L)'
;MANNPQISLRPIEEGDLEFLFRLYASTRSAEKALVNWPDEQWEQFIRMQFNLQHSQYMRNYKNPAFAIVLENNVPAGRFYVDRGDNDYRLIDVALLPEFQRRGIAGKLLDSLLREAEADGMPVSLHVEKNTPILAYYRRLGFRIQEDKGVYFFMVRPPVGNDRVD
;
A
#
# COMPACT_ATOMS: atom_id res chain seq x y z
N MET A 1 -22.77 -17.46 14.61
CA MET A 1 -22.59 -16.05 14.27
C MET A 1 -21.23 -15.85 13.61
N ALA A 2 -21.25 -15.33 12.42
CA ALA A 2 -20.01 -14.97 11.77
C ALA A 2 -19.43 -13.76 12.50
N ASN A 3 -18.32 -13.93 13.20
CA ASN A 3 -17.57 -12.82 13.76
C ASN A 3 -16.90 -12.10 12.60
N ASN A 4 -17.41 -10.91 12.23
CA ASN A 4 -16.71 -10.05 11.29
C ASN A 4 -15.38 -9.66 11.91
N PRO A 5 -14.24 -9.91 11.23
CA PRO A 5 -12.95 -9.52 11.75
C PRO A 5 -12.89 -7.99 11.92
N GLN A 6 -12.39 -7.55 13.04
CA GLN A 6 -12.21 -6.14 13.32
C GLN A 6 -10.88 -5.68 12.73
N ILE A 7 -10.96 -4.78 11.76
CA ILE A 7 -9.78 -4.19 11.13
C ILE A 7 -9.53 -2.82 11.75
N SER A 8 -8.30 -2.58 12.16
CA SER A 8 -7.89 -1.29 12.71
C SER A 8 -6.49 -0.93 12.24
N LEU A 9 -6.11 0.31 12.45
CA LEU A 9 -4.80 0.85 12.10
C LEU A 9 -4.17 1.45 13.35
N ARG A 10 -2.86 1.28 13.50
CA ARG A 10 -2.09 2.02 14.49
C ARG A 10 -0.80 2.53 13.85
N PRO A 11 -0.24 3.64 14.35
CA PRO A 11 1.05 4.12 13.84
C PRO A 11 2.14 3.07 14.02
N ILE A 12 3.11 3.06 13.09
CA ILE A 12 4.29 2.22 13.24
C ILE A 12 5.12 2.68 14.44
N GLU A 13 5.80 1.74 15.06
CA GLU A 13 6.71 1.96 16.17
C GLU A 13 8.05 1.31 15.87
N GLU A 14 9.09 1.66 16.62
CA GLU A 14 10.42 1.09 16.42
C GLU A 14 10.43 -0.44 16.53
N GLY A 15 9.63 -0.99 17.43
CA GLY A 15 9.49 -2.44 17.59
C GLY A 15 8.86 -3.17 16.40
N ASP A 16 8.31 -2.45 15.42
CA ASP A 16 7.66 -3.04 14.25
C ASP A 16 8.63 -3.36 13.09
N LEU A 17 9.89 -2.96 13.18
CA LEU A 17 10.83 -3.09 12.05
C LEU A 17 10.98 -4.54 11.58
N GLU A 18 11.04 -5.50 12.48
CA GLU A 18 11.18 -6.91 12.09
C GLU A 18 9.89 -7.42 11.43
N PHE A 19 8.74 -7.03 11.92
CA PHE A 19 7.46 -7.36 11.26
C PHE A 19 7.41 -6.76 9.85
N LEU A 20 7.78 -5.49 9.71
CA LEU A 20 7.77 -4.80 8.41
C LEU A 20 8.76 -5.45 7.43
N PHE A 21 9.91 -5.89 7.93
CA PHE A 21 10.86 -6.63 7.11
C PHE A 21 10.27 -7.96 6.62
N ARG A 22 9.67 -8.75 7.51
CA ARG A 22 9.04 -10.03 7.12
C ARG A 22 7.92 -9.82 6.12
N LEU A 23 7.13 -8.77 6.31
CA LEU A 23 6.07 -8.39 5.37
C LEU A 23 6.65 -8.08 4.00
N TYR A 24 7.69 -7.24 3.95
CA TYR A 24 8.37 -6.90 2.71
C TYR A 24 8.94 -8.14 2.02
N ALA A 25 9.61 -9.00 2.77
CA ALA A 25 10.17 -10.24 2.24
C ALA A 25 9.09 -11.14 1.62
N SER A 26 7.90 -11.18 2.23
CA SER A 26 6.77 -11.97 1.69
C SER A 26 6.32 -11.46 0.33
N THR A 27 6.40 -10.15 0.07
CA THR A 27 6.02 -9.58 -1.22
C THR A 27 7.03 -9.91 -2.33
N ARG A 28 8.24 -10.36 -1.96
CA ARG A 28 9.31 -10.69 -2.88
C ARG A 28 9.57 -12.19 -2.99
N SER A 29 8.70 -13.03 -2.39
CA SER A 29 8.92 -14.48 -2.36
C SER A 29 8.92 -15.13 -3.75
N ALA A 30 8.14 -14.61 -4.69
CA ALA A 30 8.13 -15.11 -6.07
C ALA A 30 9.48 -14.88 -6.77
N GLU A 31 10.14 -13.77 -6.49
CA GLU A 31 11.47 -13.49 -7.03
C GLU A 31 12.53 -14.43 -6.45
N LYS A 32 12.41 -14.78 -5.15
CA LYS A 32 13.30 -15.75 -4.51
C LYS A 32 13.26 -17.08 -5.25
N ALA A 33 12.07 -17.51 -5.67
CA ALA A 33 11.90 -18.77 -6.39
C ALA A 33 12.59 -18.79 -7.76
N LEU A 34 12.79 -17.62 -8.36
CA LEU A 34 13.42 -17.48 -9.69
C LEU A 34 14.94 -17.44 -9.63
N VAL A 35 15.54 -17.16 -8.47
CA VAL A 35 16.99 -17.12 -8.31
C VAL A 35 17.43 -18.31 -7.47
N ASN A 36 18.56 -18.90 -7.84
CA ASN A 36 19.10 -20.07 -7.13
C ASN A 36 20.21 -19.62 -6.16
N TRP A 37 19.85 -18.73 -5.25
CA TRP A 37 20.79 -18.21 -4.26
C TRP A 37 20.66 -18.96 -2.94
N PRO A 38 21.74 -19.09 -2.17
CA PRO A 38 21.65 -19.54 -0.78
C PRO A 38 20.69 -18.65 0.03
N ASP A 39 19.95 -19.24 0.96
CA ASP A 39 18.96 -18.51 1.76
C ASP A 39 19.57 -17.32 2.51
N GLU A 40 20.76 -17.48 3.05
CA GLU A 40 21.44 -16.39 3.76
C GLU A 40 21.78 -15.22 2.83
N GLN A 41 22.24 -15.50 1.62
CA GLN A 41 22.53 -14.44 0.63
C GLN A 41 21.27 -13.70 0.22
N TRP A 42 20.18 -14.43 0.00
CA TRP A 42 18.87 -13.83 -0.34
C TRP A 42 18.39 -12.94 0.80
N GLU A 43 18.47 -13.41 2.05
CA GLU A 43 18.03 -12.62 3.20
C GLU A 43 18.81 -11.32 3.34
N GLN A 44 20.14 -11.35 3.17
CA GLN A 44 20.96 -10.14 3.21
C GLN A 44 20.56 -9.15 2.13
N PHE A 45 20.31 -9.63 0.90
CA PHE A 45 19.87 -8.80 -0.21
C PHE A 45 18.52 -8.15 0.08
N ILE A 46 17.54 -8.92 0.52
CA ILE A 46 16.19 -8.42 0.81
C ILE A 46 16.21 -7.43 1.99
N ARG A 47 17.04 -7.69 3.00
CA ARG A 47 17.17 -6.78 4.14
C ARG A 47 17.75 -5.43 3.69
N MET A 48 18.72 -5.45 2.80
CA MET A 48 19.27 -4.22 2.23
C MET A 48 18.21 -3.45 1.43
N GLN A 49 17.44 -4.15 0.59
CA GLN A 49 16.38 -3.54 -0.20
C GLN A 49 15.28 -2.95 0.70
N PHE A 50 14.90 -3.66 1.75
CA PHE A 50 13.94 -3.18 2.73
C PHE A 50 14.42 -1.90 3.42
N ASN A 51 15.66 -1.89 3.87
CA ASN A 51 16.23 -0.72 4.55
C ASN A 51 16.26 0.50 3.64
N LEU A 52 16.59 0.33 2.37
CA LEU A 52 16.56 1.42 1.39
C LEU A 52 15.13 1.96 1.19
N GLN A 53 14.15 1.09 1.00
CA GLN A 53 12.75 1.49 0.82
C GLN A 53 12.22 2.19 2.06
N HIS A 54 12.46 1.61 3.24
CA HIS A 54 12.00 2.18 4.50
C HIS A 54 12.57 3.57 4.73
N SER A 55 13.88 3.75 4.48
CA SER A 55 14.54 5.05 4.62
C SER A 55 13.95 6.09 3.67
N GLN A 56 13.64 5.69 2.43
CA GLN A 56 13.03 6.58 1.45
C GLN A 56 11.62 6.99 1.89
N TYR A 57 10.83 6.06 2.39
CA TYR A 57 9.48 6.36 2.87
C TYR A 57 9.52 7.35 4.04
N MET A 58 10.45 7.16 4.97
CA MET A 58 10.56 8.04 6.15
C MET A 58 10.96 9.48 5.80
N ARG A 59 11.57 9.71 4.62
CA ARG A 59 12.09 11.03 4.25
C ARG A 59 11.28 11.77 3.20
N ASN A 60 10.49 11.08 2.37
CA ASN A 60 9.98 11.65 1.13
C ASN A 60 8.59 12.25 1.22
N TYR A 61 7.92 12.18 2.37
CA TYR A 61 6.54 12.62 2.52
C TYR A 61 6.41 13.65 3.62
N LYS A 62 5.47 14.60 3.44
CA LYS A 62 5.30 15.74 4.35
C LYS A 62 4.35 15.43 5.50
N ASN A 63 3.26 14.72 5.22
CA ASN A 63 2.24 14.41 6.22
C ASN A 63 1.85 12.92 6.15
N PRO A 64 2.84 12.01 6.34
CA PRO A 64 2.59 10.59 6.17
C PRO A 64 1.90 9.99 7.39
N ALA A 65 0.97 9.07 7.13
CA ALA A 65 0.45 8.14 8.13
C ALA A 65 0.97 6.75 7.77
N PHE A 66 2.02 6.34 8.44
CA PHE A 66 2.59 4.99 8.29
C PHE A 66 1.93 4.09 9.34
N ALA A 67 1.03 3.22 8.91
CA ALA A 67 0.23 2.43 9.83
C ALA A 67 0.45 0.93 9.66
N ILE A 68 0.44 0.24 10.81
CA ILE A 68 0.28 -1.22 10.84
C ILE A 68 -1.21 -1.54 10.73
N VAL A 69 -1.55 -2.46 9.85
CA VAL A 69 -2.91 -3.01 9.74
C VAL A 69 -3.06 -4.13 10.76
N LEU A 70 -4.10 -4.04 11.57
CA LEU A 70 -4.41 -5.06 12.58
C LEU A 70 -5.72 -5.75 12.22
N GLU A 71 -5.74 -7.07 12.29
CA GLU A 71 -6.97 -7.87 12.28
C GLU A 71 -7.14 -8.47 13.67
N ASN A 72 -8.19 -8.09 14.37
CA ASN A 72 -8.42 -8.51 15.77
C ASN A 72 -7.17 -8.30 16.65
N ASN A 73 -6.56 -7.13 16.51
CA ASN A 73 -5.34 -6.72 17.22
C ASN A 73 -4.06 -7.50 16.84
N VAL A 74 -4.10 -8.32 15.78
CA VAL A 74 -2.93 -9.05 15.30
C VAL A 74 -2.36 -8.33 14.07
N PRO A 75 -1.05 -8.04 14.03
CA PRO A 75 -0.44 -7.40 12.87
C PRO A 75 -0.62 -8.23 11.59
N ALA A 76 -1.25 -7.63 10.59
CA ALA A 76 -1.59 -8.28 9.34
C ALA A 76 -0.87 -7.68 8.14
N GLY A 77 -0.46 -6.41 8.22
CA GLY A 77 0.15 -5.74 7.10
C GLY A 77 0.46 -4.28 7.38
N ARG A 78 0.64 -3.50 6.32
CA ARG A 78 0.86 -2.06 6.42
C ARG A 78 -0.04 -1.30 5.46
N PHE A 79 -0.39 -0.07 5.84
CA PHE A 79 -1.17 0.85 5.03
C PHE A 79 -0.56 2.24 5.19
N TYR A 80 0.11 2.72 4.15
CA TYR A 80 0.89 3.96 4.18
C TYR A 80 0.23 4.97 3.26
N VAL A 81 -0.16 6.11 3.84
CA VAL A 81 -0.85 7.19 3.12
C VAL A 81 -0.19 8.52 3.47
N ASP A 82 0.03 9.36 2.46
CA ASP A 82 0.42 10.75 2.68
C ASP A 82 -0.75 11.66 2.30
N ARG A 83 -1.29 12.38 3.28
CA ARG A 83 -2.38 13.33 3.06
C ARG A 83 -1.78 14.71 2.78
N GLY A 84 -1.37 14.90 1.52
CA GLY A 84 -0.78 16.16 1.08
C GLY A 84 -1.83 17.24 0.83
N ASP A 85 -1.35 18.42 0.44
CA ASP A 85 -2.20 19.58 0.21
C ASP A 85 -3.00 19.48 -1.09
N ASN A 86 -2.48 18.75 -2.07
CA ASN A 86 -3.06 18.69 -3.42
C ASN A 86 -3.62 17.30 -3.76
N ASP A 87 -3.17 16.26 -3.08
CA ASP A 87 -3.66 14.89 -3.27
C ASP A 87 -3.41 14.05 -2.02
N TYR A 88 -4.15 12.95 -1.91
CA TYR A 88 -3.89 11.90 -0.95
C TYR A 88 -3.15 10.78 -1.68
N ARG A 89 -1.91 10.54 -1.30
CA ARG A 89 -1.06 9.52 -1.91
C ARG A 89 -1.16 8.20 -1.16
N LEU A 90 -1.68 7.17 -1.83
CA LEU A 90 -1.49 5.80 -1.34
C LEU A 90 -0.05 5.40 -1.63
N ILE A 91 0.78 5.42 -0.58
CA ILE A 91 2.21 5.10 -0.71
C ILE A 91 2.39 3.61 -0.89
N ASP A 92 1.75 2.83 -0.02
CA ASP A 92 1.87 1.38 -0.04
C ASP A 92 0.74 0.72 0.75
N VAL A 93 0.29 -0.42 0.26
CA VAL A 93 -0.59 -1.34 0.99
C VAL A 93 -0.08 -2.75 0.75
N ALA A 94 0.18 -3.47 1.83
CA ALA A 94 0.66 -4.84 1.76
C ALA A 94 0.12 -5.64 2.94
N LEU A 95 -0.22 -6.90 2.69
CA LEU A 95 -0.71 -7.83 3.71
C LEU A 95 0.13 -9.10 3.67
N LEU A 96 0.36 -9.69 4.83
CA LEU A 96 0.95 -11.03 4.90
C LEU A 96 0.05 -12.04 4.15
N PRO A 97 0.63 -13.10 3.56
CA PRO A 97 -0.15 -14.04 2.76
C PRO A 97 -1.39 -14.61 3.44
N GLU A 98 -1.31 -14.90 4.74
CA GLU A 98 -2.43 -15.46 5.51
C GLU A 98 -3.60 -14.50 5.70
N PHE A 99 -3.38 -13.21 5.47
CA PHE A 99 -4.42 -12.18 5.58
C PHE A 99 -4.94 -11.69 4.24
N GLN A 100 -4.38 -12.18 3.14
CA GLN A 100 -4.83 -11.81 1.79
C GLN A 100 -6.14 -12.51 1.44
N ARG A 101 -6.85 -11.94 0.45
CA ARG A 101 -8.12 -12.47 -0.09
C ARG A 101 -9.26 -12.52 0.92
N ARG A 102 -9.22 -11.65 1.92
CA ARG A 102 -10.29 -11.50 2.93
C ARG A 102 -11.00 -10.15 2.83
N GLY A 103 -10.66 -9.35 1.82
CA GLY A 103 -11.26 -8.04 1.63
C GLY A 103 -10.68 -6.93 2.51
N ILE A 104 -9.59 -7.17 3.24
CA ILE A 104 -9.00 -6.17 4.14
C ILE A 104 -8.50 -4.95 3.38
N ALA A 105 -7.68 -5.17 2.34
CA ALA A 105 -7.15 -4.07 1.53
C ALA A 105 -8.28 -3.27 0.87
N GLY A 106 -9.30 -3.96 0.37
CA GLY A 106 -10.48 -3.31 -0.22
C GLY A 106 -11.21 -2.41 0.75
N LYS A 107 -11.39 -2.83 2.00
CA LYS A 107 -12.01 -2.01 3.05
C LYS A 107 -11.19 -0.78 3.39
N LEU A 108 -9.88 -0.94 3.50
CA LEU A 108 -8.97 0.17 3.79
C LEU A 108 -8.96 1.19 2.65
N LEU A 109 -8.90 0.71 1.42
CA LEU A 109 -8.93 1.57 0.25
C LEU A 109 -10.27 2.28 0.12
N ASP A 110 -11.39 1.58 0.31
CA ASP A 110 -12.71 2.18 0.29
C ASP A 110 -12.84 3.31 1.31
N SER A 111 -12.34 3.10 2.53
CA SER A 111 -12.33 4.10 3.58
C SER A 111 -11.51 5.33 3.17
N LEU A 112 -10.33 5.13 2.57
CA LEU A 112 -9.49 6.23 2.08
C LEU A 112 -10.21 7.01 0.96
N LEU A 113 -10.85 6.32 0.03
CA LEU A 113 -11.55 6.96 -1.08
C LEU A 113 -12.74 7.78 -0.60
N ARG A 114 -13.47 7.30 0.41
CA ARG A 114 -14.58 8.05 1.02
C ARG A 114 -14.08 9.29 1.75
N GLU A 115 -12.98 9.17 2.48
CA GLU A 115 -12.35 10.30 3.15
C GLU A 115 -11.91 11.37 2.14
N ALA A 116 -11.22 10.96 1.09
CA ALA A 116 -10.76 11.86 0.04
C ALA A 116 -11.93 12.54 -0.67
N GLU A 117 -13.00 11.80 -0.94
CA GLU A 117 -14.20 12.34 -1.56
C GLU A 117 -14.83 13.43 -0.70
N ALA A 118 -14.95 13.18 0.62
CA ALA A 118 -15.48 14.16 1.57
C ALA A 118 -14.62 15.42 1.63
N ASP A 119 -13.30 15.27 1.48
CA ASP A 119 -12.35 16.38 1.51
C ASP A 119 -12.15 17.05 0.15
N GLY A 120 -12.80 16.54 -0.90
CA GLY A 120 -12.65 17.06 -2.26
C GLY A 120 -11.26 16.81 -2.85
N MET A 121 -10.58 15.75 -2.42
CA MET A 121 -9.19 15.47 -2.78
C MET A 121 -9.06 14.31 -3.76
N PRO A 122 -8.17 14.42 -4.76
CA PRO A 122 -7.82 13.26 -5.56
C PRO A 122 -6.97 12.29 -4.76
N VAL A 123 -7.01 11.02 -5.15
CA VAL A 123 -6.11 9.99 -4.61
C VAL A 123 -5.17 9.56 -5.71
N SER A 124 -3.89 9.45 -5.38
CA SER A 124 -2.85 9.06 -6.34
C SER A 124 -2.07 7.85 -5.85
N LEU A 125 -1.53 7.10 -6.79
CA LEU A 125 -0.69 5.94 -6.49
C LEU A 125 0.23 5.60 -7.67
N HIS A 126 1.25 4.80 -7.40
CA HIS A 126 2.05 4.15 -8.43
C HIS A 126 1.73 2.66 -8.45
N VAL A 127 1.64 2.08 -9.64
CA VAL A 127 1.34 0.66 -9.82
C VAL A 127 2.20 0.08 -10.93
N GLU A 128 2.69 -1.14 -10.73
CA GLU A 128 3.43 -1.85 -11.79
C GLU A 128 2.51 -2.16 -12.96
N LYS A 129 3.05 -2.08 -14.18
CA LYS A 129 2.26 -2.20 -15.41
C LYS A 129 1.65 -3.59 -15.63
N ASN A 130 2.34 -4.64 -15.23
CA ASN A 130 1.97 -6.02 -15.56
C ASN A 130 1.37 -6.74 -14.36
N THR A 131 0.43 -6.11 -13.66
CA THR A 131 -0.23 -6.71 -12.51
C THR A 131 -1.75 -6.75 -12.68
N PRO A 132 -2.43 -7.78 -12.15
CA PRO A 132 -3.90 -7.84 -12.16
C PRO A 132 -4.57 -6.69 -11.41
N ILE A 133 -3.86 -6.06 -10.46
CA ILE A 133 -4.40 -4.98 -9.64
C ILE A 133 -4.68 -3.71 -10.44
N LEU A 134 -4.02 -3.55 -11.60
CA LEU A 134 -4.26 -2.42 -12.49
C LEU A 134 -5.73 -2.31 -12.90
N ALA A 135 -6.34 -3.42 -13.29
CA ALA A 135 -7.76 -3.46 -13.68
C ALA A 135 -8.66 -3.12 -12.48
N TYR A 136 -8.29 -3.56 -11.28
CA TYR A 136 -9.01 -3.25 -10.05
C TYR A 136 -9.01 -1.74 -9.78
N TYR A 137 -7.85 -1.10 -9.88
CA TYR A 137 -7.77 0.36 -9.69
C TYR A 137 -8.57 1.12 -10.74
N ARG A 138 -8.54 0.67 -11.99
CA ARG A 138 -9.34 1.29 -13.05
C ARG A 138 -10.84 1.24 -12.73
N ARG A 139 -11.32 0.12 -12.21
CA ARG A 139 -12.74 -0.01 -11.79
C ARG A 139 -13.11 0.94 -10.66
N LEU A 140 -12.15 1.30 -9.81
CA LEU A 140 -12.37 2.26 -8.73
C LEU A 140 -12.31 3.72 -9.20
N GLY A 141 -12.05 3.97 -10.48
CA GLY A 141 -12.02 5.32 -11.05
C GLY A 141 -10.61 5.90 -11.19
N PHE A 142 -9.56 5.14 -10.89
CA PHE A 142 -8.19 5.58 -11.15
C PHE A 142 -7.90 5.58 -12.64
N ARG A 143 -7.22 6.62 -13.11
CA ARG A 143 -6.80 6.78 -14.51
C ARG A 143 -5.30 6.94 -14.58
N ILE A 144 -4.70 6.41 -15.64
CA ILE A 144 -3.27 6.57 -15.89
C ILE A 144 -3.01 8.03 -16.23
N GLN A 145 -2.20 8.69 -15.40
CA GLN A 145 -1.79 10.08 -15.57
C GLN A 145 -0.45 10.17 -16.28
N GLU A 146 0.47 9.24 -15.97
CA GLU A 146 1.82 9.26 -16.50
C GLU A 146 2.38 7.84 -16.58
N ASP A 147 3.12 7.57 -17.66
CA ASP A 147 3.90 6.34 -17.82
C ASP A 147 5.31 6.62 -17.32
N LYS A 148 5.73 5.94 -16.25
CA LYS A 148 7.04 6.11 -15.62
C LYS A 148 7.99 4.94 -15.89
N GLY A 149 7.79 4.22 -16.98
CA GLY A 149 8.62 3.07 -17.36
C GLY A 149 8.10 1.78 -16.79
N VAL A 150 8.55 1.37 -15.61
CA VAL A 150 8.09 0.15 -14.93
C VAL A 150 6.73 0.33 -14.29
N TYR A 151 6.40 1.57 -13.89
CA TYR A 151 5.19 1.92 -13.16
C TYR A 151 4.31 2.86 -13.97
N PHE A 152 2.99 2.79 -13.73
CA PHE A 152 2.06 3.87 -14.05
C PHE A 152 1.82 4.72 -12.80
N PHE A 153 1.77 6.02 -13.00
CA PHE A 153 1.23 6.94 -12.01
C PHE A 153 -0.26 7.12 -12.31
N MET A 154 -1.10 6.81 -11.34
CA MET A 154 -2.55 6.85 -11.49
C MET A 154 -3.17 7.83 -10.52
N VAL A 155 -4.25 8.47 -10.96
CA VAL A 155 -5.01 9.43 -10.14
C VAL A 155 -6.50 9.13 -10.25
N ARG A 156 -7.18 9.16 -9.11
CA ARG A 156 -8.63 9.14 -9.02
C ARG A 156 -9.10 10.52 -8.56
N PRO A 157 -9.71 11.31 -9.45
CA PRO A 157 -10.25 12.62 -9.06
C PRO A 157 -11.49 12.46 -8.19
N PRO A 158 -11.82 13.46 -7.36
CA PRO A 158 -13.07 13.43 -6.61
C PRO A 158 -14.26 13.56 -7.58
N VAL A 159 -15.31 12.77 -7.36
CA VAL A 159 -16.48 12.69 -8.28
C VAL A 159 -17.25 14.00 -8.31
N GLY A 160 -17.26 14.76 -7.21
CA GLY A 160 -18.00 16.02 -7.12
C GLY A 160 -17.47 17.14 -8.01
N ASN A 161 -16.25 17.01 -8.57
CA ASN A 161 -15.66 18.02 -9.46
C ASN A 161 -16.02 17.83 -10.95
N ASP A 162 -16.72 16.77 -11.31
CA ASP A 162 -17.17 16.53 -12.68
C ASP A 162 -18.50 17.25 -12.99
N ARG A 163 -19.05 17.99 -12.02
CA ARG A 163 -20.21 18.86 -12.26
C ARG A 163 -19.72 20.22 -12.74
N VAL A 164 -19.34 20.27 -13.99
CA VAL A 164 -19.27 21.54 -14.70
C VAL A 164 -20.68 21.85 -15.12
N ASP A 165 -21.25 22.89 -14.56
CA ASP A 165 -22.53 23.42 -14.99
C ASP A 165 -22.45 23.88 -16.45
#